data_b0a1ecb0ee31040f4a42d7e098fb3f51
#
_entry.id   b0a1ecb0ee31040f4a42d7e098fb3f51
#
_cell.length_a   1.000
_cell.length_b   1.000
_cell.length_c   1.000
_cell.angle_alpha   90.00
_cell.angle_beta   90.00
_cell.angle_gamma   90.00
#
_symmetry.space_group_name_H-M   'P 1'
#
loop_
_entity.id
_entity.type
_entity.pdbx_description
1 polymer ?
#
loop_
_entity_poly.entity_id
_entity_poly.type
_entity_poly.pdbx_seq_one_letter_code
_entity_poly.pdbx_strand_id
1 'polypeptide(L)'
;MKSIPAQLALSLICALFTLTSVAEAAKPGVEGSGLPLPRFASLRQDEANLRSGPGTRYPIDWIFQRRDLPVEVIAEFEIWRKIRDWQGTEGWVHETFLSSKRTVVVTGERRRLRAEPDAQAPTLAFLDPNVIARLLTCPHTRDYCKVEVQNYQGWLKRDEFWGVYPGEFIE
;
A
#
# COMPACT_ATOMS: atom_id res chain seq x y z
N MET A 1 -61.36 -25.06 64.79
CA MET A 1 -61.85 -25.03 63.42
C MET A 1 -60.65 -24.97 62.52
N LYS A 2 -60.64 -25.77 61.48
CA LYS A 2 -59.46 -26.30 60.82
C LYS A 2 -58.78 -25.38 59.88
N SER A 3 -57.51 -25.10 60.05
CA SER A 3 -56.58 -24.38 59.15
C SER A 3 -55.96 -25.35 58.13
N ILE A 4 -55.97 -24.95 56.86
CA ILE A 4 -55.34 -25.70 55.79
C ILE A 4 -54.02 -24.96 55.45
N PRO A 5 -52.90 -25.68 55.38
CA PRO A 5 -51.63 -25.06 55.00
C PRO A 5 -51.48 -24.99 53.49
N ALA A 6 -51.02 -23.84 53.01
CA ALA A 6 -50.66 -23.59 51.63
C ALA A 6 -49.28 -24.22 51.29
N GLN A 7 -49.27 -25.11 50.33
CA GLN A 7 -48.01 -25.65 49.78
C GLN A 7 -47.43 -24.68 48.76
N LEU A 8 -46.24 -24.18 49.02
CA LEU A 8 -45.40 -23.45 48.07
C LEU A 8 -44.72 -24.43 47.09
N ALA A 9 -45.14 -24.41 45.85
CA ALA A 9 -44.46 -25.11 44.78
C ALA A 9 -43.30 -24.22 44.26
N LEU A 10 -42.06 -24.64 44.58
CA LEU A 10 -40.82 -24.01 44.12
C LEU A 10 -40.50 -24.53 42.73
N SER A 11 -40.84 -23.82 41.70
CA SER A 11 -40.47 -24.15 40.31
C SER A 11 -39.04 -23.74 40.04
N LEU A 12 -38.16 -24.73 39.94
CA LEU A 12 -36.75 -24.60 39.58
C LEU A 12 -36.66 -24.44 38.05
N ILE A 13 -36.53 -23.20 37.56
CA ILE A 13 -36.27 -22.92 36.14
C ILE A 13 -34.77 -23.08 35.90
N CYS A 14 -34.40 -24.21 35.31
CA CYS A 14 -33.05 -24.50 34.88
C CYS A 14 -32.84 -23.80 33.51
N ALA A 15 -32.23 -22.58 33.51
CA ALA A 15 -31.88 -21.87 32.30
C ALA A 15 -30.65 -22.56 31.69
N LEU A 16 -30.84 -23.35 30.64
CA LEU A 16 -29.77 -23.83 29.79
C LEU A 16 -29.21 -22.64 29.00
N PHE A 17 -28.08 -22.09 29.41
CA PHE A 17 -27.25 -21.23 28.60
C PHE A 17 -26.57 -22.08 27.54
N THR A 18 -27.10 -22.13 26.33
CA THR A 18 -26.38 -22.65 25.17
C THR A 18 -25.33 -21.62 24.75
N LEU A 19 -24.06 -21.93 25.09
CA LEU A 19 -22.92 -21.22 24.50
C LEU A 19 -22.88 -21.54 22.99
N THR A 20 -23.41 -20.67 22.17
CA THR A 20 -23.14 -20.68 20.74
C THR A 20 -21.73 -20.22 20.53
N SER A 21 -20.79 -21.16 20.38
CA SER A 21 -19.46 -20.87 19.82
C SER A 21 -19.66 -20.34 18.40
N VAL A 22 -19.46 -19.03 18.21
CA VAL A 22 -19.28 -18.45 16.89
C VAL A 22 -17.93 -18.93 16.40
N ALA A 23 -17.92 -19.98 15.61
CA ALA A 23 -16.73 -20.37 14.87
C ALA A 23 -16.39 -19.24 13.90
N GLU A 24 -15.38 -18.46 14.25
CA GLU A 24 -14.77 -17.50 13.33
C GLU A 24 -14.23 -18.30 12.14
N ALA A 25 -14.92 -18.20 11.03
CA ALA A 25 -14.49 -18.83 9.79
C ALA A 25 -13.12 -18.26 9.43
N ALA A 26 -12.07 -19.06 9.62
CA ALA A 26 -10.74 -18.76 9.12
C ALA A 26 -10.87 -18.42 7.64
N LYS A 27 -10.59 -17.19 7.28
CA LYS A 27 -10.47 -16.79 5.87
C LYS A 27 -9.46 -17.73 5.24
N PRO A 28 -9.79 -18.42 4.12
CA PRO A 28 -8.80 -19.24 3.44
C PRO A 28 -7.60 -18.33 3.17
N GLY A 29 -6.47 -18.63 3.81
CA GLY A 29 -5.25 -17.87 3.68
C GLY A 29 -4.78 -18.02 2.24
N VAL A 30 -5.04 -17.01 1.43
CA VAL A 30 -4.35 -16.88 0.15
C VAL A 30 -2.91 -16.55 0.53
N GLU A 31 -2.00 -17.51 0.35
CA GLU A 31 -0.60 -17.33 0.64
C GLU A 31 -0.08 -16.18 -0.24
N GLY A 32 0.25 -15.08 0.38
CA GLY A 32 0.89 -13.92 -0.22
C GLY A 32 2.33 -13.78 0.26
N SER A 33 2.93 -12.63 0.05
CA SER A 33 4.31 -12.35 0.50
C SER A 33 4.47 -12.25 2.01
N GLY A 34 3.39 -12.17 2.79
CA GLY A 34 3.39 -11.87 4.22
C GLY A 34 3.74 -10.42 4.55
N LEU A 35 3.97 -9.57 3.56
CA LEU A 35 4.27 -8.15 3.76
C LEU A 35 2.97 -7.35 3.96
N PRO A 36 3.03 -6.23 4.72
CA PRO A 36 1.88 -5.36 4.92
C PRO A 36 1.27 -4.86 3.61
N LEU A 37 -0.05 -4.67 3.62
CA LEU A 37 -0.82 -4.08 2.52
C LEU A 37 -1.65 -2.90 3.05
N PRO A 38 -1.78 -1.82 2.29
CA PRO A 38 -1.07 -1.54 1.04
C PRO A 38 0.40 -1.20 1.26
N ARG A 39 1.24 -1.33 0.22
CA ARG A 39 2.65 -0.92 0.28
C ARG A 39 3.17 -0.45 -1.07
N PHE A 40 4.16 0.41 -1.05
CA PHE A 40 4.85 0.83 -2.26
C PHE A 40 5.95 -0.15 -2.68
N ALA A 41 6.05 -0.34 -3.99
CA ALA A 41 7.10 -1.09 -4.68
C ALA A 41 7.47 -0.34 -5.97
N SER A 42 8.37 -0.88 -6.77
CA SER A 42 8.67 -0.34 -8.09
C SER A 42 8.72 -1.46 -9.13
N LEU A 43 8.50 -1.11 -10.41
CA LEU A 43 8.68 -2.05 -11.51
C LEU A 43 10.17 -2.35 -11.70
N ARG A 44 10.49 -3.64 -11.79
CA ARG A 44 11.89 -4.12 -11.91
C ARG A 44 12.40 -4.05 -13.34
N GLN A 45 11.52 -4.23 -14.31
CA GLN A 45 11.85 -4.37 -15.73
C GLN A 45 11.34 -3.17 -16.52
N ASP A 46 11.89 -3.02 -17.73
CA ASP A 46 11.47 -1.96 -18.64
C ASP A 46 10.06 -2.19 -19.18
N GLU A 47 9.61 -3.45 -19.21
CA GLU A 47 8.27 -3.83 -19.64
C GLU A 47 7.61 -4.74 -18.59
N ALA A 48 6.35 -4.46 -18.26
CA ALA A 48 5.54 -5.26 -17.35
C ALA A 48 4.08 -5.33 -17.82
N ASN A 49 3.57 -6.55 -17.99
CA ASN A 49 2.20 -6.81 -18.36
C ASN A 49 1.27 -6.67 -17.16
N LEU A 50 0.32 -5.76 -17.25
CA LEU A 50 -0.79 -5.61 -16.32
C LEU A 50 -2.00 -6.39 -16.84
N ARG A 51 -2.52 -7.33 -16.04
CA ARG A 51 -3.63 -8.20 -16.41
C ARG A 51 -4.90 -7.88 -15.64
N SER A 52 -6.04 -8.23 -16.19
CA SER A 52 -7.35 -8.07 -15.53
C SER A 52 -7.54 -8.99 -14.32
N GLY A 53 -6.73 -10.04 -14.17
CA GLY A 53 -6.83 -10.99 -13.05
C GLY A 53 -5.51 -11.68 -12.73
N PRO A 54 -5.47 -12.40 -11.58
CA PRO A 54 -4.28 -13.06 -11.07
C PRO A 54 -4.02 -14.38 -11.82
N GLY A 55 -3.36 -14.31 -12.96
CA GLY A 55 -2.99 -15.48 -13.74
C GLY A 55 -2.70 -15.17 -15.21
N THR A 56 -1.91 -16.02 -15.85
CA THR A 56 -1.55 -15.88 -17.27
C THR A 56 -2.73 -16.06 -18.22
N ARG A 57 -3.81 -16.72 -17.76
CA ARG A 57 -5.07 -16.90 -18.52
C ARG A 57 -5.88 -15.62 -18.67
N TYR A 58 -5.63 -14.62 -17.81
CA TYR A 58 -6.32 -13.34 -17.90
C TYR A 58 -5.70 -12.46 -18.97
N PRO A 59 -6.50 -11.70 -19.71
CA PRO A 59 -6.00 -10.82 -20.76
C PRO A 59 -5.07 -9.75 -20.17
N ILE A 60 -4.17 -9.24 -21.03
CA ILE A 60 -3.34 -8.08 -20.74
C ILE A 60 -4.17 -6.85 -21.07
N ASP A 61 -4.42 -6.01 -20.06
CA ASP A 61 -5.17 -4.77 -20.22
C ASP A 61 -4.24 -3.58 -20.51
N TRP A 62 -3.00 -3.64 -19.99
CA TRP A 62 -2.02 -2.59 -20.13
C TRP A 62 -0.59 -3.15 -20.13
N ILE A 63 0.34 -2.44 -20.77
CA ILE A 63 1.76 -2.76 -20.74
C ILE A 63 2.51 -1.52 -20.24
N PHE A 64 3.09 -1.62 -19.05
CA PHE A 64 4.01 -0.60 -18.57
C PHE A 64 5.35 -0.73 -19.31
N GLN A 65 5.87 0.39 -19.81
CA GLN A 65 7.15 0.44 -20.53
C GLN A 65 8.15 1.35 -19.78
N ARG A 66 8.26 1.15 -18.47
CA ARG A 66 9.08 2.03 -17.65
C ARG A 66 9.61 1.36 -16.40
N ARG A 67 10.91 1.10 -16.39
CA ARG A 67 11.62 0.61 -15.20
C ARG A 67 11.55 1.62 -14.05
N ASP A 68 11.61 1.10 -12.83
CA ASP A 68 11.59 1.88 -11.59
C ASP A 68 10.31 2.70 -11.36
N LEU A 69 9.26 2.52 -12.18
CA LEU A 69 7.97 3.15 -11.96
C LEU A 69 7.43 2.76 -10.58
N PRO A 70 7.14 3.72 -9.68
CA PRO A 70 6.50 3.40 -8.41
C PRO A 70 5.09 2.87 -8.65
N VAL A 71 4.73 1.85 -7.87
CA VAL A 71 3.40 1.24 -7.86
C VAL A 71 3.01 0.93 -6.42
N GLU A 72 1.74 0.99 -6.12
CA GLU A 72 1.19 0.57 -4.84
C GLU A 72 0.63 -0.84 -4.96
N VAL A 73 1.13 -1.79 -4.18
CA VAL A 73 0.57 -3.14 -4.06
C VAL A 73 -0.61 -3.08 -3.10
N ILE A 74 -1.82 -3.32 -3.62
CA ILE A 74 -3.07 -3.19 -2.86
C ILE A 74 -3.71 -4.53 -2.50
N ALA A 75 -3.35 -5.61 -3.19
CA ALA A 75 -3.78 -6.98 -2.88
C ALA A 75 -2.76 -8.00 -3.40
N GLU A 76 -2.84 -9.21 -2.87
CA GLU A 76 -2.01 -10.34 -3.27
C GLU A 76 -2.87 -11.59 -3.47
N PHE A 77 -2.47 -12.41 -4.41
CA PHE A 77 -3.02 -13.74 -4.66
C PHE A 77 -1.88 -14.65 -5.16
N GLU A 78 -1.44 -15.60 -4.34
CA GLU A 78 -0.28 -16.47 -4.64
C GLU A 78 0.94 -15.62 -5.06
N ILE A 79 1.42 -15.83 -6.29
CA ILE A 79 2.55 -15.12 -6.91
C ILE A 79 2.13 -13.83 -7.64
N TRP A 80 0.84 -13.47 -7.59
CA TRP A 80 0.29 -12.29 -8.26
C TRP A 80 0.09 -11.15 -7.27
N ARG A 81 0.37 -9.94 -7.74
CA ARG A 81 0.21 -8.69 -6.97
C ARG A 81 -0.75 -7.79 -7.72
N LYS A 82 -1.84 -7.35 -7.07
CA LYS A 82 -2.69 -6.29 -7.59
C LYS A 82 -2.01 -4.97 -7.29
N ILE A 83 -1.71 -4.22 -8.33
CA ILE A 83 -1.05 -2.94 -8.21
C ILE A 83 -1.95 -1.80 -8.66
N ARG A 84 -1.65 -0.59 -8.18
CA ARG A 84 -2.22 0.66 -8.62
C ARG A 84 -1.09 1.64 -8.93
N ASP A 85 -1.19 2.39 -10.02
CA ASP A 85 -0.27 3.48 -10.35
C ASP A 85 -0.77 4.84 -9.83
N TRP A 86 0.02 5.90 -10.07
CA TRP A 86 -0.31 7.27 -9.65
C TRP A 86 -1.49 7.88 -10.43
N GLN A 87 -1.92 7.29 -11.54
CA GLN A 87 -3.07 7.69 -12.34
C GLN A 87 -4.34 6.93 -11.95
N GLY A 88 -4.22 5.96 -11.05
CA GLY A 88 -5.32 5.11 -10.60
C GLY A 88 -5.54 3.86 -11.46
N THR A 89 -4.64 3.55 -12.41
CA THR A 89 -4.72 2.31 -13.20
C THR A 89 -4.45 1.12 -12.29
N GLU A 90 -5.36 0.16 -12.25
CA GLU A 90 -5.24 -1.05 -11.44
C GLU A 90 -5.18 -2.31 -12.29
N GLY A 91 -4.49 -3.32 -11.81
CA GLY A 91 -4.44 -4.65 -12.39
C GLY A 91 -3.42 -5.55 -11.71
N TRP A 92 -3.24 -6.73 -12.28
CA TRP A 92 -2.40 -7.78 -11.70
C TRP A 92 -1.09 -7.94 -12.47
N VAL A 93 -0.01 -7.98 -11.73
CA VAL A 93 1.32 -8.29 -12.24
C VAL A 93 1.89 -9.49 -11.51
N HIS A 94 2.77 -10.24 -12.15
CA HIS A 94 3.52 -11.30 -11.49
C HIS A 94 4.57 -10.67 -10.56
N GLU A 95 4.81 -11.27 -9.39
CA GLU A 95 5.71 -10.70 -8.36
C GLU A 95 7.12 -10.44 -8.86
N THR A 96 7.61 -11.22 -9.84
CA THR A 96 8.94 -11.05 -10.43
C THR A 96 9.13 -9.73 -11.16
N PHE A 97 8.03 -9.05 -11.54
CA PHE A 97 8.06 -7.71 -12.11
C PHE A 97 8.25 -6.61 -11.06
N LEU A 98 8.17 -6.96 -9.78
CA LEU A 98 8.29 -5.98 -8.69
C LEU A 98 9.65 -6.04 -8.01
N SER A 99 10.02 -4.91 -7.44
CA SER A 99 11.21 -4.68 -6.64
C SER A 99 10.83 -3.93 -5.36
N SER A 100 11.52 -4.22 -4.26
CA SER A 100 11.41 -3.45 -3.03
C SER A 100 12.12 -2.08 -3.08
N LYS A 101 12.79 -1.77 -4.18
CA LYS A 101 13.41 -0.45 -4.38
C LYS A 101 12.33 0.63 -4.27
N ARG A 102 12.56 1.60 -3.40
CA ARG A 102 11.63 2.71 -3.22
C ARG A 102 11.94 3.81 -4.23
N THR A 103 10.93 4.14 -5.00
CA THR A 103 10.96 5.22 -5.99
C THR A 103 9.73 6.10 -5.84
N VAL A 104 9.80 7.29 -6.39
CA VAL A 104 8.70 8.26 -6.45
C VAL A 104 8.58 8.81 -7.87
N VAL A 105 7.41 9.27 -8.23
CA VAL A 105 7.15 9.95 -9.49
C VAL A 105 6.69 11.38 -9.23
N VAL A 106 7.31 12.35 -9.89
CA VAL A 106 6.94 13.77 -9.79
C VAL A 106 5.54 13.97 -10.40
N THR A 107 4.66 14.63 -9.65
CA THR A 107 3.26 14.84 -10.06
C THR A 107 2.91 16.32 -10.23
N GLY A 108 1.84 16.56 -11.00
CA GLY A 108 1.31 17.89 -11.23
C GLY A 108 2.17 18.71 -12.19
N GLU A 109 2.89 19.69 -11.69
CA GLU A 109 3.73 20.60 -12.47
C GLU A 109 5.23 20.35 -12.27
N ARG A 110 6.07 21.11 -12.99
CA ARG A 110 7.53 21.11 -12.82
C ARG A 110 7.89 21.51 -11.39
N ARG A 111 8.73 20.67 -10.72
CA ARG A 111 9.14 20.84 -9.32
C ARG A 111 10.62 21.20 -9.20
N ARG A 112 10.94 21.90 -8.12
CA ARG A 112 12.33 22.26 -7.79
C ARG A 112 12.95 21.19 -6.93
N LEU A 113 14.05 20.60 -7.37
CA LEU A 113 14.90 19.78 -6.51
C LEU A 113 15.77 20.74 -5.68
N ARG A 114 15.59 20.77 -4.38
CA ARG A 114 16.23 21.71 -3.46
C ARG A 114 17.48 21.11 -2.83
N ALA A 115 18.46 21.95 -2.55
CA ALA A 115 19.69 21.53 -1.86
C ALA A 115 19.41 21.07 -0.41
N GLU A 116 18.45 21.70 0.25
CA GLU A 116 18.06 21.47 1.65
C GLU A 116 16.53 21.33 1.77
N PRO A 117 16.02 20.72 2.86
CA PRO A 117 14.59 20.55 3.09
C PRO A 117 13.93 21.86 3.58
N ASP A 118 14.03 22.88 2.77
CA ASP A 118 13.53 24.22 3.01
C ASP A 118 12.99 24.86 1.73
N ALA A 119 11.89 25.62 1.84
CA ALA A 119 11.24 26.27 0.72
C ALA A 119 12.13 27.33 0.02
N GLN A 120 13.03 27.95 0.77
CA GLN A 120 13.94 29.00 0.29
C GLN A 120 15.31 28.43 -0.13
N ALA A 121 15.55 27.14 0.05
CA ALA A 121 16.81 26.51 -0.30
C ALA A 121 17.14 26.69 -1.79
N PRO A 122 18.42 26.76 -2.16
CA PRO A 122 18.87 26.81 -3.55
C PRO A 122 18.33 25.64 -4.36
N THR A 123 17.98 25.92 -5.61
CA THR A 123 17.51 24.90 -6.57
C THR A 123 18.71 24.24 -7.23
N LEU A 124 18.79 22.92 -7.13
CA LEU A 124 19.80 22.10 -7.79
C LEU A 124 19.41 21.74 -9.23
N ALA A 125 18.14 21.44 -9.43
CA ALA A 125 17.57 21.06 -10.72
C ALA A 125 16.06 21.32 -10.75
N PHE A 126 15.48 21.33 -11.96
CA PHE A 126 14.05 21.29 -12.16
C PHE A 126 13.66 19.91 -12.67
N LEU A 127 12.63 19.33 -12.09
CA LEU A 127 12.08 18.02 -12.43
C LEU A 127 10.71 18.22 -13.08
N ASP A 128 10.57 17.76 -14.31
CA ASP A 128 9.29 17.77 -15.01
C ASP A 128 8.33 16.70 -14.45
N PRO A 129 7.02 16.84 -14.65
CA PRO A 129 6.05 15.80 -14.33
C PRO A 129 6.46 14.46 -14.93
N ASN A 130 6.14 13.38 -14.22
CA ASN A 130 6.49 12.01 -14.57
C ASN A 130 7.99 11.67 -14.46
N VAL A 131 8.86 12.54 -14.01
CA VAL A 131 10.24 12.15 -13.67
C VAL A 131 10.20 11.17 -12.51
N ILE A 132 10.87 10.03 -12.66
CA ILE A 132 11.05 9.04 -11.59
C ILE A 132 12.34 9.36 -10.85
N ALA A 133 12.25 9.39 -9.52
CA ALA A 133 13.38 9.57 -8.64
C ALA A 133 13.52 8.40 -7.68
N ARG A 134 14.74 8.01 -7.32
CA ARG A 134 14.98 7.07 -6.25
C ARG A 134 14.76 7.77 -4.92
N LEU A 135 13.96 7.17 -4.04
CA LEU A 135 13.74 7.66 -2.70
C LEU A 135 14.91 7.24 -1.80
N LEU A 136 15.51 8.20 -1.10
CA LEU A 136 16.63 7.95 -0.21
C LEU A 136 16.18 7.96 1.26
N THR A 137 15.52 9.02 1.69
CA THR A 137 15.03 9.15 3.07
C THR A 137 13.82 10.09 3.17
N CYS A 138 12.93 9.81 4.12
CA CYS A 138 11.78 10.64 4.45
C CYS A 138 11.70 10.80 5.97
N PRO A 139 12.30 11.84 6.56
CA PRO A 139 12.24 12.08 8.00
C PRO A 139 10.82 12.38 8.49
N HIS A 140 10.44 11.90 9.68
CA HIS A 140 9.14 12.23 10.30
C HIS A 140 8.93 13.72 10.57
N THR A 141 10.01 14.44 10.86
CA THR A 141 9.96 15.80 11.33
C THR A 141 9.86 16.85 10.24
N ARG A 142 9.79 16.45 8.98
CA ARG A 142 9.85 17.36 7.84
C ARG A 142 8.89 16.92 6.72
N ASP A 143 8.29 17.90 6.05
CA ASP A 143 7.45 17.67 4.85
C ASP A 143 8.27 17.42 3.57
N TYR A 144 9.52 17.04 3.71
CA TYR A 144 10.45 16.82 2.61
C TYR A 144 11.02 15.42 2.67
N CYS A 145 11.20 14.83 1.48
CA CYS A 145 11.96 13.60 1.29
C CYS A 145 13.19 13.86 0.44
N LYS A 146 14.30 13.22 0.77
CA LYS A 146 15.51 13.25 -0.04
C LYS A 146 15.40 12.22 -1.15
N VAL A 147 15.65 12.65 -2.37
CA VAL A 147 15.56 11.82 -3.56
C VAL A 147 16.83 11.95 -4.40
N GLU A 148 17.03 10.99 -5.29
CA GLU A 148 18.12 10.95 -6.26
C GLU A 148 17.56 10.82 -7.67
N VAL A 149 17.95 11.72 -8.55
CA VAL A 149 17.61 11.71 -9.98
C VAL A 149 18.91 11.83 -10.76
N GLN A 150 19.22 10.82 -11.57
CA GLN A 150 20.52 10.76 -12.26
C GLN A 150 21.67 10.90 -11.24
N ASN A 151 22.44 12.00 -11.33
CA ASN A 151 23.58 12.29 -10.45
C ASN A 151 23.27 13.38 -9.40
N TYR A 152 22.01 13.83 -9.31
CA TYR A 152 21.60 14.88 -8.37
C TYR A 152 20.87 14.26 -7.18
N GLN A 153 21.31 14.61 -5.98
CA GLN A 153 20.57 14.32 -4.75
C GLN A 153 20.05 15.63 -4.16
N GLY A 154 18.78 15.64 -3.80
CA GLY A 154 18.13 16.84 -3.25
C GLY A 154 16.79 16.50 -2.61
N TRP A 155 16.05 17.54 -2.28
CA TRP A 155 14.83 17.46 -1.51
C TRP A 155 13.61 17.91 -2.31
N LEU A 156 12.57 17.10 -2.25
CA LEU A 156 11.22 17.40 -2.74
C LEU A 156 10.25 17.43 -1.57
N LYS A 157 9.22 18.28 -1.64
CA LYS A 157 8.09 18.20 -0.72
C LYS A 157 7.29 16.93 -0.95
N ARG A 158 6.67 16.40 0.11
CA ARG A 158 5.84 15.18 0.04
C ARG A 158 4.62 15.31 -0.88
N ASP A 159 4.11 16.51 -1.08
CA ASP A 159 2.99 16.82 -1.97
C ASP A 159 3.41 17.05 -3.45
N GLU A 160 4.71 17.05 -3.72
CA GLU A 160 5.26 17.26 -5.08
C GLU A 160 5.43 15.96 -5.88
N PHE A 161 5.22 14.79 -5.23
CA PHE A 161 5.41 13.48 -5.85
C PHE A 161 4.46 12.42 -5.25
N TRP A 162 4.35 11.28 -5.92
CA TRP A 162 3.64 10.10 -5.47
C TRP A 162 4.62 8.94 -5.25
N GLY A 163 4.35 8.07 -4.26
CA GLY A 163 5.16 6.89 -3.93
C GLY A 163 5.53 6.78 -2.45
N VAL A 164 4.93 7.64 -1.60
CA VAL A 164 5.12 7.64 -0.13
C VAL A 164 3.79 7.93 0.55
N TYR A 165 3.49 7.25 1.65
CA TYR A 165 2.31 7.55 2.44
C TYR A 165 2.49 8.83 3.29
N PRO A 166 1.39 9.54 3.60
CA PRO A 166 1.44 10.62 4.57
C PRO A 166 2.05 10.16 5.88
N GLY A 167 3.08 10.87 6.36
CA GLY A 167 3.77 10.53 7.61
C GLY A 167 4.69 9.30 7.56
N GLU A 168 4.81 8.62 6.42
CA GLU A 168 5.72 7.47 6.29
C GLU A 168 7.17 7.89 6.54
N PHE A 169 7.86 7.10 7.39
CA PHE A 169 9.27 7.29 7.69
C PHE A 169 10.12 6.32 6.86
N ILE A 170 11.19 6.83 6.28
CA ILE A 170 12.15 6.04 5.49
C ILE A 170 13.54 6.52 5.83
N GLU A 171 14.38 5.60 6.30
CA GLU A 171 15.80 5.80 6.57
C GLU A 171 16.65 5.58 5.32
#